data_fde9ba2d8e7bc9904da548f5ba8b411e
#
_entry.id   fde9ba2d8e7bc9904da548f5ba8b411e
#
_cell.length_a   1.000
_cell.length_b   1.000
_cell.length_c   1.000
_cell.angle_alpha   90.00
_cell.angle_beta   90.00
_cell.angle_gamma   90.00
#
_symmetry.space_group_name_H-M   'P 1'
#
loop_
_entity.id
_entity.type
_entity.pdbx_description
1 polymer ?
#
loop_
_entity_poly.entity_id
_entity_poly.type
_entity_poly.pdbx_seq_one_letter_code
_entity_poly.pdbx_strand_id
1 'polypeptide(L)'
;MEKQKCIILGAGGQCRVILSLLQEDNARYLPVGIIDNIIHKNEEILSIPVLGEINLLEKYYQDGIKNIFLAIGDNIKRKVMFDSVKSAGFDCPNLISDKANVSQSVELGEANIICPFVNVGPQAKIGNNNLINTHSTIEHETVIQSHCHVAPMTVVSGRTLLGDFVFLGAGTTIIDKISIVSNTSVAAGSVVINDIEGPGYIYAGAPAKIKKKI
;
A
#
# COMPACT_ATOMS: atom_id res chain seq x y z
N MET A 1 -23.04 -4.09 12.89
CA MET A 1 -21.88 -4.40 13.78
C MET A 1 -21.25 -3.08 14.20
N GLU A 2 -20.77 -2.98 15.44
CA GLU A 2 -20.04 -1.81 15.90
C GLU A 2 -18.70 -1.71 15.17
N LYS A 3 -18.35 -0.51 14.68
CA LYS A 3 -17.08 -0.30 13.96
C LYS A 3 -15.90 -0.37 14.94
N GLN A 4 -14.82 -1.00 14.54
CA GLN A 4 -13.60 -1.08 15.33
C GLN A 4 -12.82 0.22 15.25
N LYS A 5 -12.40 0.76 16.38
CA LYS A 5 -11.57 1.97 16.42
C LYS A 5 -10.21 1.72 15.79
N CYS A 6 -9.70 2.68 15.03
CA CYS A 6 -8.37 2.63 14.43
C CYS A 6 -7.67 3.99 14.48
N ILE A 7 -6.33 3.94 14.39
CA ILE A 7 -5.46 5.10 14.21
C ILE A 7 -4.86 5.05 12.81
N ILE A 8 -4.66 6.21 12.21
CA ILE A 8 -3.91 6.36 10.96
C ILE A 8 -2.52 6.90 11.29
N LEU A 9 -1.49 6.22 10.81
CA LEU A 9 -0.10 6.63 11.01
C LEU A 9 0.45 7.28 9.74
N GLY A 10 0.69 8.58 9.81
CA GLY A 10 1.07 9.46 8.71
C GLY A 10 -0.06 10.39 8.28
N ALA A 11 0.24 11.68 8.06
CA ALA A 11 -0.72 12.74 7.75
C ALA A 11 -0.59 13.29 6.32
N GLY A 12 0.16 12.63 5.45
CA GLY A 12 0.38 13.03 4.06
C GLY A 12 -0.79 12.75 3.11
N GLY A 13 -0.52 12.74 1.80
CA GLY A 13 -1.52 12.46 0.78
C GLY A 13 -2.21 11.11 0.96
N GLN A 14 -1.45 10.08 1.33
CA GLN A 14 -1.97 8.73 1.56
C GLN A 14 -2.98 8.67 2.73
N CYS A 15 -2.87 9.55 3.72
CA CYS A 15 -3.85 9.66 4.81
C CYS A 15 -5.24 9.99 4.27
N ARG A 16 -5.34 10.91 3.33
CA ARG A 16 -6.61 11.29 2.70
C ARG A 16 -7.24 10.16 1.92
N VAL A 17 -6.41 9.34 1.27
CA VAL A 17 -6.87 8.12 0.58
C VAL A 17 -7.45 7.12 1.59
N ILE A 18 -6.74 6.83 2.67
CA ILE A 18 -7.21 5.91 3.71
C ILE A 18 -8.49 6.42 4.36
N LEU A 19 -8.56 7.72 4.68
CA LEU A 19 -9.77 8.31 5.26
C LEU A 19 -10.97 8.19 4.31
N SER A 20 -10.77 8.39 3.01
CA SER A 20 -11.83 8.20 2.01
C SER A 20 -12.32 6.75 1.96
N LEU A 21 -11.42 5.76 2.04
CA LEU A 21 -11.79 4.35 2.10
C LEU A 21 -12.56 3.99 3.38
N LEU A 22 -12.17 4.57 4.51
CA LEU A 22 -12.85 4.36 5.80
C LEU A 22 -14.24 5.02 5.88
N GLN A 23 -14.57 5.87 4.92
CA GLN A 23 -15.90 6.48 4.76
C GLN A 23 -16.83 5.66 3.84
N GLU A 24 -16.34 4.61 3.19
CA GLU A 24 -17.19 3.73 2.37
C GLU A 24 -18.22 3.00 3.25
N ASP A 25 -19.35 2.59 2.65
CA ASP A 25 -20.51 2.10 3.40
C ASP A 25 -20.22 0.86 4.25
N ASN A 26 -19.39 -0.07 3.75
CA ASN A 26 -19.02 -1.30 4.43
C ASN A 26 -17.77 -1.20 5.29
N ALA A 27 -17.23 0.00 5.48
CA ALA A 27 -16.02 0.19 6.28
C ALA A 27 -16.21 -0.31 7.72
N ARG A 28 -15.41 -1.28 8.10
CA ARG A 28 -15.45 -1.92 9.43
C ARG A 28 -14.77 -1.10 10.52
N TYR A 29 -14.01 -0.08 10.14
CA TYR A 29 -13.17 0.68 11.04
C TYR A 29 -13.64 2.12 11.17
N LEU A 30 -13.44 2.69 12.37
CA LEU A 30 -13.72 4.08 12.70
C LEU A 30 -12.42 4.79 13.04
N PRO A 31 -11.93 5.71 12.21
CA PRO A 31 -10.73 6.47 12.53
C PRO A 31 -11.00 7.41 13.70
N VAL A 32 -10.24 7.26 14.78
CA VAL A 32 -10.36 8.11 15.97
C VAL A 32 -9.28 9.18 16.04
N GLY A 33 -8.26 9.08 15.18
CA GLY A 33 -7.22 10.08 15.08
C GLY A 33 -6.07 9.69 14.15
N ILE A 34 -5.22 10.66 13.91
CA ILE A 34 -4.03 10.55 13.07
C ILE A 34 -2.82 10.79 13.95
N ILE A 35 -1.77 10.00 13.77
CA ILE A 35 -0.46 10.21 14.40
C ILE A 35 0.54 10.58 13.32
N ASP A 36 1.25 11.68 13.53
CA ASP A 36 2.29 12.19 12.63
C ASP A 36 3.33 13.00 13.40
N ASN A 37 4.60 12.91 13.00
CA ASN A 37 5.68 13.64 13.68
C ASN A 37 5.92 15.05 13.10
N ILE A 38 5.25 15.42 12.02
CA ILE A 38 5.48 16.69 11.30
C ILE A 38 4.28 17.62 11.44
N ILE A 39 3.08 17.08 11.33
CA ILE A 39 1.82 17.83 11.44
C ILE A 39 1.48 18.02 12.93
N HIS A 40 1.22 19.26 13.31
CA HIS A 40 1.03 19.60 14.71
C HIS A 40 -0.27 19.03 15.31
N LYS A 41 -0.19 18.68 16.58
CA LYS A 41 -1.34 18.30 17.39
C LYS A 41 -2.42 19.38 17.32
N ASN A 42 -3.69 18.95 17.23
CA ASN A 42 -4.92 19.73 17.08
C ASN A 42 -5.21 20.25 15.67
N GLU A 43 -4.39 19.97 14.66
CA GLU A 43 -4.83 20.08 13.28
C GLU A 43 -5.80 18.94 12.92
N GLU A 44 -6.62 19.14 11.90
CA GLU A 44 -7.56 18.13 11.42
C GLU A 44 -7.34 17.84 9.94
N ILE A 45 -7.50 16.59 9.57
CA ILE A 45 -7.52 16.14 8.17
C ILE A 45 -8.86 15.45 7.93
N LEU A 46 -9.70 16.03 7.06
CA LEU A 46 -11.05 15.54 6.79
C LEU A 46 -11.84 15.29 8.09
N SER A 47 -11.79 16.25 9.01
CA SER A 47 -12.45 16.23 10.32
C SER A 47 -11.95 15.15 11.29
N ILE A 48 -10.80 14.54 11.02
CA ILE A 48 -10.14 13.62 11.94
C ILE A 48 -8.95 14.33 12.59
N PRO A 49 -8.89 14.38 13.94
CA PRO A 49 -7.86 15.14 14.65
C PRO A 49 -6.48 14.47 14.53
N VAL A 50 -5.44 15.31 14.43
CA VAL A 50 -4.06 14.89 14.64
C VAL A 50 -3.81 14.82 16.15
N LEU A 51 -3.55 13.63 16.65
CA LEU A 51 -3.43 13.34 18.09
C LEU A 51 -2.05 13.70 18.64
N GLY A 52 -1.03 13.75 17.80
CA GLY A 52 0.36 14.03 18.13
C GLY A 52 1.33 13.05 17.49
N GLU A 53 2.45 12.81 18.14
CA GLU A 53 3.58 12.05 17.63
C GLU A 53 3.50 10.55 17.94
N ILE A 54 4.38 9.77 17.31
CA ILE A 54 4.43 8.31 17.37
C ILE A 54 4.63 7.76 18.80
N ASN A 55 5.26 8.51 19.69
CA ASN A 55 5.45 8.14 21.10
C ASN A 55 4.13 7.96 21.88
N LEU A 56 3.02 8.44 21.33
CA LEU A 56 1.69 8.27 21.93
C LEU A 56 1.02 6.94 21.59
N LEU A 57 1.59 6.13 20.70
CA LEU A 57 0.97 4.87 20.26
C LEU A 57 0.72 3.93 21.43
N GLU A 58 1.68 3.78 22.34
CA GLU A 58 1.52 2.89 23.50
C GLU A 58 0.31 3.28 24.36
N LYS A 59 0.10 4.59 24.60
CA LYS A 59 -1.08 5.08 25.30
C LYS A 59 -2.37 4.63 24.62
N TYR A 60 -2.49 4.82 23.30
CA TYR A 60 -3.69 4.45 22.56
C TYR A 60 -3.90 2.94 22.51
N TYR A 61 -2.81 2.16 22.50
CA TYR A 61 -2.89 0.71 22.65
C TYR A 61 -3.49 0.31 24.00
N GLN A 62 -3.07 0.95 25.10
CA GLN A 62 -3.62 0.72 26.46
C GLN A 62 -5.08 1.18 26.55
N ASP A 63 -5.45 2.24 25.84
CA ASP A 63 -6.83 2.72 25.72
C ASP A 63 -7.73 1.80 24.88
N GLY A 64 -7.21 0.65 24.43
CA GLY A 64 -7.94 -0.40 23.72
C GLY A 64 -8.02 -0.22 22.20
N ILE A 65 -7.29 0.73 21.60
CA ILE A 65 -7.23 0.89 20.14
C ILE A 65 -6.13 -0.03 19.60
N LYS A 66 -6.51 -1.07 18.88
CA LYS A 66 -5.59 -2.11 18.41
C LYS A 66 -5.26 -2.04 16.93
N ASN A 67 -6.07 -1.35 16.12
CA ASN A 67 -5.92 -1.33 14.67
C ASN A 67 -5.19 -0.07 14.20
N ILE A 68 -4.20 -0.25 13.32
CA ILE A 68 -3.46 0.85 12.67
C ILE A 68 -3.48 0.68 11.16
N PHE A 69 -3.68 1.80 10.45
CA PHE A 69 -3.46 1.93 9.01
C PHE A 69 -2.26 2.81 8.72
N LEU A 70 -1.35 2.33 7.87
CA LEU A 70 -0.10 3.01 7.54
C LEU A 70 -0.29 3.92 6.32
N ALA A 71 -0.34 5.22 6.54
CA ALA A 71 -0.57 6.25 5.54
C ALA A 71 0.74 6.81 4.95
N ILE A 72 1.69 5.95 4.60
CA ILE A 72 3.05 6.29 4.18
C ILE A 72 3.29 5.77 2.77
N GLY A 73 3.51 6.67 1.80
CA GLY A 73 3.73 6.30 0.40
C GLY A 73 5.11 5.69 0.12
N ASP A 74 6.13 6.13 0.84
CA ASP A 74 7.50 5.61 0.71
C ASP A 74 7.61 4.19 1.25
N ASN A 75 8.09 3.26 0.42
CA ASN A 75 8.13 1.84 0.74
C ASN A 75 9.00 1.52 1.96
N ILE A 76 10.17 2.16 2.06
CA ILE A 76 11.13 1.91 3.15
C ILE A 76 10.60 2.48 4.47
N LYS A 77 10.14 3.73 4.46
CA LYS A 77 9.52 4.34 5.65
C LYS A 77 8.29 3.58 6.11
N ARG A 78 7.44 3.13 5.17
CA ARG A 78 6.25 2.33 5.48
C ARG A 78 6.63 0.99 6.12
N LYS A 79 7.68 0.33 5.63
CA LYS A 79 8.20 -0.92 6.22
C LYS A 79 8.70 -0.70 7.64
N VAL A 80 9.51 0.33 7.88
CA VAL A 80 10.03 0.65 9.22
C VAL A 80 8.88 0.89 10.20
N MET A 81 7.85 1.61 9.79
CA MET A 81 6.68 1.86 10.65
C MET A 81 5.83 0.59 10.83
N PHE A 82 5.69 -0.24 9.80
CA PHE A 82 5.00 -1.52 9.91
C PHE A 82 5.64 -2.41 10.98
N ASP A 83 6.95 -2.60 10.93
CA ASP A 83 7.67 -3.40 11.92
C ASP A 83 7.52 -2.82 13.33
N SER A 84 7.61 -1.50 13.45
CA SER A 84 7.50 -0.81 14.75
C SER A 84 6.13 -1.04 15.38
N VAL A 85 5.04 -0.84 14.63
CA VAL A 85 3.68 -1.01 15.17
C VAL A 85 3.34 -2.47 15.41
N LYS A 86 3.83 -3.39 14.59
CA LYS A 86 3.68 -4.84 14.81
C LYS A 86 4.41 -5.28 16.09
N SER A 87 5.63 -4.81 16.31
CA SER A 87 6.40 -5.09 17.52
C SER A 87 5.75 -4.53 18.78
N ALA A 88 5.00 -3.43 18.65
CA ALA A 88 4.21 -2.85 19.74
C ALA A 88 2.85 -3.57 19.95
N GLY A 89 2.56 -4.62 19.20
CA GLY A 89 1.38 -5.48 19.34
C GLY A 89 0.14 -5.02 18.57
N PHE A 90 0.22 -4.00 17.73
CA PHE A 90 -0.91 -3.55 16.93
C PHE A 90 -1.24 -4.50 15.78
N ASP A 91 -2.50 -4.54 15.41
CA ASP A 91 -2.98 -5.15 14.19
C ASP A 91 -2.91 -4.15 13.04
N CYS A 92 -2.45 -4.62 11.89
CA CYS A 92 -2.43 -3.86 10.65
C CYS A 92 -3.33 -4.56 9.62
N PRO A 93 -4.65 -4.36 9.69
CA PRO A 93 -5.57 -5.06 8.80
C PRO A 93 -5.46 -4.56 7.36
N ASN A 94 -5.92 -5.38 6.42
CA ASN A 94 -6.13 -4.96 5.05
C ASN A 94 -7.27 -3.94 4.97
N LEU A 95 -7.11 -2.90 4.16
CA LEU A 95 -8.16 -1.96 3.82
C LEU A 95 -8.43 -2.06 2.32
N ILE A 96 -9.58 -2.60 1.97
CA ILE A 96 -9.98 -2.88 0.60
C ILE A 96 -11.23 -2.06 0.30
N SER A 97 -11.18 -1.26 -0.76
CA SER A 97 -12.34 -0.49 -1.22
C SER A 97 -13.49 -1.42 -1.61
N ASP A 98 -14.71 -1.04 -1.28
CA ASP A 98 -15.93 -1.71 -1.75
C ASP A 98 -16.07 -1.70 -3.28
N LYS A 99 -15.36 -0.79 -3.94
CA LYS A 99 -15.32 -0.65 -5.40
C LYS A 99 -14.18 -1.43 -6.06
N ALA A 100 -13.36 -2.12 -5.28
CA ALA A 100 -12.34 -3.01 -5.82
C ALA A 100 -12.93 -4.37 -6.15
N ASN A 101 -12.47 -4.98 -7.23
CA ASN A 101 -12.82 -6.34 -7.59
C ASN A 101 -11.64 -7.27 -7.23
N VAL A 102 -11.78 -8.02 -6.15
CA VAL A 102 -10.75 -8.98 -5.71
C VAL A 102 -11.33 -10.39 -5.81
N SER A 103 -10.70 -11.24 -6.65
CA SER A 103 -11.14 -12.62 -6.82
C SER A 103 -11.08 -13.40 -5.49
N GLN A 104 -12.04 -14.29 -5.27
CA GLN A 104 -12.12 -15.10 -4.05
C GLN A 104 -10.91 -16.03 -3.84
N SER A 105 -10.17 -16.34 -4.89
CA SER A 105 -8.99 -17.19 -4.83
C SER A 105 -7.68 -16.42 -4.61
N VAL A 106 -7.75 -15.13 -4.31
CA VAL A 106 -6.58 -14.30 -4.01
C VAL A 106 -6.09 -14.59 -2.58
N GLU A 107 -4.79 -14.82 -2.43
CA GLU A 107 -4.14 -14.89 -1.13
C GLU A 107 -3.59 -13.52 -0.76
N LEU A 108 -4.06 -12.96 0.37
CA LEU A 108 -3.61 -11.67 0.89
C LEU A 108 -2.91 -11.85 2.23
N GLY A 109 -1.74 -11.25 2.38
CA GLY A 109 -1.13 -11.00 3.67
C GLY A 109 -1.87 -9.91 4.46
N GLU A 110 -1.17 -9.15 5.28
CA GLU A 110 -1.74 -8.08 6.10
C GLU A 110 -1.27 -6.68 5.69
N ALA A 111 -1.91 -5.64 6.20
CA ALA A 111 -1.58 -4.23 5.98
C ALA A 111 -1.64 -3.75 4.53
N ASN A 112 -2.31 -4.46 3.64
CA ASN A 112 -2.47 -4.03 2.26
C ASN A 112 -3.58 -3.00 2.14
N ILE A 113 -3.33 -1.95 1.35
CA ILE A 113 -4.34 -0.96 0.96
C ILE A 113 -4.67 -1.19 -0.51
N ILE A 114 -5.91 -1.55 -0.79
CA ILE A 114 -6.42 -1.79 -2.14
C ILE A 114 -7.46 -0.72 -2.46
N CYS A 115 -7.10 0.20 -3.33
CA CYS A 115 -7.86 1.40 -3.68
C CYS A 115 -9.06 1.10 -4.60
N PRO A 116 -9.96 2.09 -4.81
CA PRO A 116 -11.11 1.93 -5.69
C PRO A 116 -10.74 1.52 -7.12
N PHE A 117 -11.59 0.67 -7.71
CA PHE A 117 -11.46 0.19 -9.08
C PHE A 117 -10.19 -0.61 -9.38
N VAL A 118 -9.50 -1.08 -8.34
CA VAL A 118 -8.45 -2.09 -8.50
C VAL A 118 -9.10 -3.41 -8.88
N ASN A 119 -8.53 -4.11 -9.88
CA ASN A 119 -8.87 -5.48 -10.18
C ASN A 119 -7.73 -6.41 -9.77
N VAL A 120 -8.02 -7.43 -8.96
CA VAL A 120 -7.08 -8.50 -8.61
C VAL A 120 -7.63 -9.83 -9.10
N GLY A 121 -6.96 -10.38 -10.11
CA GLY A 121 -7.32 -11.61 -10.80
C GLY A 121 -7.15 -12.87 -9.94
N PRO A 122 -7.69 -14.01 -10.44
CA PRO A 122 -7.69 -15.26 -9.68
C PRO A 122 -6.27 -15.79 -9.43
N GLN A 123 -6.11 -16.43 -8.26
CA GLN A 123 -4.87 -17.04 -7.80
C GLN A 123 -3.67 -16.09 -7.67
N ALA A 124 -3.90 -14.77 -7.69
CA ALA A 124 -2.86 -13.81 -7.35
C ALA A 124 -2.50 -13.93 -5.86
N LYS A 125 -1.22 -13.70 -5.54
CA LYS A 125 -0.69 -13.72 -4.19
C LYS A 125 -0.05 -12.38 -3.87
N ILE A 126 -0.54 -11.74 -2.81
CA ILE A 126 -0.09 -10.41 -2.40
C ILE A 126 0.40 -10.51 -0.96
N GLY A 127 1.68 -10.25 -0.74
CA GLY A 127 2.32 -10.27 0.58
C GLY A 127 1.79 -9.18 1.52
N ASN A 128 2.67 -8.63 2.34
CA ASN A 128 2.28 -7.69 3.38
C ASN A 128 2.57 -6.24 3.00
N ASN A 129 1.78 -5.32 3.54
CA ASN A 129 2.07 -3.90 3.57
C ASN A 129 2.29 -3.29 2.18
N ASN A 130 1.44 -3.68 1.21
CA ASN A 130 1.46 -3.16 -0.14
C ASN A 130 0.43 -2.05 -0.32
N LEU A 131 0.75 -1.07 -1.19
CA LEU A 131 -0.19 -0.08 -1.69
C LEU A 131 -0.54 -0.42 -3.14
N ILE A 132 -1.78 -0.73 -3.42
CA ILE A 132 -2.30 -0.97 -4.78
C ILE A 132 -3.31 0.11 -5.07
N ASN A 133 -2.90 1.07 -5.90
CA ASN A 133 -3.63 2.31 -6.11
C ASN A 133 -4.72 2.19 -7.17
N THR A 134 -5.57 3.20 -7.18
CA THR A 134 -6.78 3.34 -7.99
C THR A 134 -6.58 2.95 -9.46
N HIS A 135 -7.53 2.16 -9.99
CA HIS A 135 -7.54 1.66 -11.36
C HIS A 135 -6.35 0.78 -11.76
N SER A 136 -5.59 0.25 -10.81
CA SER A 136 -4.55 -0.73 -11.15
C SER A 136 -5.16 -2.11 -11.39
N THR A 137 -4.54 -2.86 -12.29
CA THR A 137 -4.92 -4.24 -12.61
C THR A 137 -3.77 -5.18 -12.26
N ILE A 138 -4.06 -6.17 -11.43
CA ILE A 138 -3.17 -7.27 -11.08
C ILE A 138 -3.81 -8.52 -11.66
N GLU A 139 -3.20 -9.11 -12.67
CA GLU A 139 -3.77 -10.24 -13.38
C GLU A 139 -3.51 -11.58 -12.65
N HIS A 140 -4.13 -12.63 -13.20
CA HIS A 140 -4.13 -13.99 -12.64
C HIS A 140 -2.72 -14.53 -12.34
N GLU A 141 -2.57 -15.30 -11.27
CA GLU A 141 -1.33 -15.98 -10.86
C GLU A 141 -0.13 -15.02 -10.63
N THR A 142 -0.37 -13.70 -10.54
CA THR A 142 0.66 -12.72 -10.24
C THR A 142 1.07 -12.82 -8.77
N VAL A 143 2.37 -12.72 -8.50
CA VAL A 143 2.91 -12.70 -7.15
C VAL A 143 3.50 -11.32 -6.86
N ILE A 144 2.96 -10.62 -5.89
CA ILE A 144 3.52 -9.37 -5.36
C ILE A 144 4.04 -9.69 -3.95
N GLN A 145 5.34 -9.55 -3.74
CA GLN A 145 5.94 -9.73 -2.43
C GLN A 145 5.51 -8.59 -1.48
N SER A 146 6.32 -8.24 -0.50
CA SER A 146 5.90 -7.27 0.52
C SER A 146 6.44 -5.87 0.27
N HIS A 147 5.76 -4.88 0.88
CA HIS A 147 6.18 -3.48 0.90
C HIS A 147 6.22 -2.79 -0.47
N CYS A 148 5.53 -3.32 -1.47
CA CYS A 148 5.46 -2.74 -2.81
C CYS A 148 4.48 -1.56 -2.88
N HIS A 149 4.65 -0.74 -3.90
CA HIS A 149 3.73 0.32 -4.25
C HIS A 149 3.43 0.27 -5.74
N VAL A 150 2.24 -0.14 -6.07
CA VAL A 150 1.68 -0.13 -7.42
C VAL A 150 0.86 1.16 -7.56
N ALA A 151 1.40 2.14 -8.28
CA ALA A 151 0.78 3.46 -8.43
C ALA A 151 -0.44 3.40 -9.37
N PRO A 152 -1.27 4.47 -9.42
CA PRO A 152 -2.53 4.44 -10.17
C PRO A 152 -2.38 4.03 -11.64
N MET A 153 -3.41 3.33 -12.17
CA MET A 153 -3.50 2.91 -13.57
C MET A 153 -2.36 1.99 -14.04
N THR A 154 -1.71 1.28 -13.13
CA THR A 154 -0.66 0.30 -13.45
C THR A 154 -1.30 -1.01 -13.86
N VAL A 155 -0.76 -1.67 -14.90
CA VAL A 155 -1.15 -3.00 -15.34
C VAL A 155 0.00 -3.98 -15.09
N VAL A 156 -0.25 -4.99 -14.27
CA VAL A 156 0.65 -6.11 -14.01
C VAL A 156 0.00 -7.35 -14.60
N SER A 157 0.50 -7.81 -15.75
CA SER A 157 -0.07 -8.95 -16.47
C SER A 157 0.22 -10.28 -15.76
N GLY A 158 -0.47 -11.33 -16.21
CA GLY A 158 -0.51 -12.61 -15.51
C GLY A 158 0.85 -13.28 -15.31
N ARG A 159 0.99 -14.01 -14.19
CA ARG A 159 2.20 -14.77 -13.84
C ARG A 159 3.46 -13.94 -13.68
N THR A 160 3.29 -12.63 -13.42
CA THR A 160 4.38 -11.70 -13.10
C THR A 160 4.81 -11.87 -11.65
N LEU A 161 6.11 -11.76 -11.38
CA LEU A 161 6.68 -11.75 -10.03
C LEU A 161 7.25 -10.38 -9.71
N LEU A 162 6.73 -9.71 -8.69
CA LEU A 162 7.31 -8.51 -8.11
C LEU A 162 7.98 -8.86 -6.77
N GLY A 163 9.28 -8.63 -6.67
CA GLY A 163 10.04 -8.75 -5.43
C GLY A 163 9.65 -7.70 -4.40
N ASP A 164 10.23 -7.77 -3.20
CA ASP A 164 9.97 -6.79 -2.15
C ASP A 164 10.38 -5.37 -2.54
N PHE A 165 9.67 -4.36 -2.01
CA PHE A 165 9.97 -2.94 -2.20
C PHE A 165 9.93 -2.46 -3.66
N VAL A 166 9.29 -3.18 -4.55
CA VAL A 166 9.11 -2.71 -5.93
C VAL A 166 8.16 -1.50 -5.94
N PHE A 167 8.57 -0.45 -6.63
CA PHE A 167 7.74 0.73 -6.92
C PHE A 167 7.43 0.76 -8.41
N LEU A 168 6.15 0.73 -8.75
CA LEU A 168 5.66 0.91 -10.12
C LEU A 168 4.96 2.27 -10.23
N GLY A 169 5.55 3.17 -11.01
CA GLY A 169 4.99 4.50 -11.28
C GLY A 169 3.67 4.42 -12.04
N ALA A 170 2.85 5.47 -11.93
CA ALA A 170 1.53 5.53 -12.53
C ALA A 170 1.54 5.22 -14.03
N GLY A 171 0.55 4.42 -14.48
CA GLY A 171 0.44 4.03 -15.88
C GLY A 171 1.53 3.07 -16.38
N THR A 172 2.30 2.45 -15.50
CA THR A 172 3.26 1.41 -15.90
C THR A 172 2.52 0.17 -16.41
N THR A 173 3.03 -0.43 -17.48
CA THR A 173 2.54 -1.71 -18.00
C THR A 173 3.65 -2.76 -17.95
N ILE A 174 3.36 -3.92 -17.37
CA ILE A 174 4.26 -5.07 -17.33
C ILE A 174 3.59 -6.21 -18.11
N ILE A 175 4.27 -6.76 -19.10
CA ILE A 175 3.75 -7.91 -19.86
C ILE A 175 3.77 -9.20 -18.99
N ASP A 176 3.12 -10.24 -19.47
CA ASP A 176 3.00 -11.51 -18.73
C ASP A 176 4.35 -12.22 -18.50
N LYS A 177 4.44 -12.98 -17.40
CA LYS A 177 5.60 -13.82 -17.03
C LYS A 177 6.91 -13.05 -16.79
N ILE A 178 6.84 -11.78 -16.45
CA ILE A 178 8.00 -10.95 -16.12
C ILE A 178 8.32 -11.07 -14.64
N SER A 179 9.63 -11.13 -14.32
CA SER A 179 10.14 -11.05 -12.95
C SER A 179 10.86 -9.72 -12.73
N ILE A 180 10.49 -9.02 -11.67
CA ILE A 180 11.15 -7.78 -11.24
C ILE A 180 11.75 -8.00 -9.86
N VAL A 181 13.08 -7.90 -9.78
CA VAL A 181 13.83 -8.09 -8.54
C VAL A 181 13.47 -7.01 -7.49
N SER A 182 13.64 -7.37 -6.22
CA SER A 182 13.41 -6.46 -5.07
C SER A 182 14.20 -5.14 -5.19
N ASN A 183 13.70 -4.08 -4.52
CA ASN A 183 14.32 -2.75 -4.52
C ASN A 183 14.46 -2.12 -5.91
N THR A 184 13.51 -2.34 -6.78
CA THR A 184 13.42 -1.78 -8.12
C THR A 184 12.37 -0.70 -8.21
N SER A 185 12.65 0.39 -8.89
CA SER A 185 11.67 1.42 -9.25
C SER A 185 11.46 1.47 -10.76
N VAL A 186 10.22 1.48 -11.19
CA VAL A 186 9.83 1.69 -12.58
C VAL A 186 9.11 3.03 -12.68
N ALA A 187 9.59 3.92 -13.55
CA ALA A 187 9.03 5.26 -13.70
C ALA A 187 7.64 5.21 -14.36
N ALA A 188 6.84 6.25 -14.11
CA ALA A 188 5.51 6.38 -14.69
C ALA A 188 5.50 6.27 -16.23
N GLY A 189 4.45 5.64 -16.76
CA GLY A 189 4.25 5.44 -18.21
C GLY A 189 5.25 4.49 -18.88
N SER A 190 5.98 3.70 -18.11
CA SER A 190 6.95 2.74 -18.66
C SER A 190 6.27 1.44 -19.10
N VAL A 191 6.89 0.75 -20.06
CA VAL A 191 6.48 -0.59 -20.51
C VAL A 191 7.63 -1.57 -20.27
N VAL A 192 7.42 -2.52 -19.37
CA VAL A 192 8.40 -3.57 -19.04
C VAL A 192 8.10 -4.81 -19.87
N ILE A 193 9.05 -5.20 -20.74
CA ILE A 193 8.93 -6.34 -21.65
C ILE A 193 9.99 -7.41 -21.43
N ASN A 194 10.89 -7.24 -20.48
CA ASN A 194 11.90 -8.20 -20.10
C ASN A 194 12.06 -8.20 -18.58
N ASP A 195 12.58 -9.31 -18.06
CA ASP A 195 12.93 -9.41 -16.64
C ASP A 195 13.86 -8.27 -16.20
N ILE A 196 13.68 -7.82 -14.99
CA ILE A 196 14.53 -6.84 -14.34
C ILE A 196 15.31 -7.54 -13.22
N GLU A 197 16.61 -7.77 -13.45
CA GLU A 197 17.50 -8.48 -12.52
C GLU A 197 18.40 -7.55 -11.68
N GLY A 198 18.47 -6.27 -12.05
CA GLY A 198 19.31 -5.28 -11.36
C GLY A 198 18.58 -4.54 -10.25
N PRO A 199 18.83 -4.85 -8.97
CA PRO A 199 18.23 -4.12 -7.84
C PRO A 199 18.85 -2.73 -7.69
N GLY A 200 18.13 -1.79 -7.07
CA GLY A 200 18.64 -0.46 -6.75
C GLY A 200 18.72 0.52 -7.93
N TYR A 201 17.98 0.25 -9.01
CA TYR A 201 17.90 1.14 -10.16
C TYR A 201 16.47 1.60 -10.46
N ILE A 202 16.40 2.76 -11.13
CA ILE A 202 15.19 3.25 -11.77
C ILE A 202 15.22 2.86 -13.24
N TYR A 203 14.15 2.19 -13.67
CA TYR A 203 13.91 1.83 -15.08
C TYR A 203 12.83 2.75 -15.65
N ALA A 204 12.97 3.19 -16.91
CA ALA A 204 12.01 4.06 -17.55
C ALA A 204 11.97 3.90 -19.06
N GLY A 205 10.84 4.19 -19.68
CA GLY A 205 10.60 4.21 -21.12
C GLY A 205 9.79 3.03 -21.62
N ALA A 206 9.51 3.01 -22.92
CA ALA A 206 8.83 1.93 -23.63
C ALA A 206 9.71 1.51 -24.83
N PRO A 207 10.48 0.40 -24.73
CA PRO A 207 10.62 -0.46 -23.55
C PRO A 207 11.43 0.18 -22.40
N ALA A 208 11.18 -0.26 -21.18
CA ALA A 208 11.86 0.23 -19.98
C ALA A 208 13.35 -0.18 -19.97
N LYS A 209 14.22 0.79 -19.68
CA LYS A 209 15.67 0.60 -19.56
C LYS A 209 16.18 1.33 -18.33
N ILE A 210 17.34 0.90 -17.82
CA ILE A 210 18.03 1.57 -16.70
C ILE A 210 18.23 3.05 -17.02
N LYS A 211 17.86 3.91 -16.08
CA LYS A 211 18.06 5.37 -16.13
C LYS A 211 19.08 5.86 -15.12
N LYS A 212 18.96 5.45 -13.88
CA LYS A 212 19.86 5.85 -12.80
C LYS A 212 19.77 4.89 -11.62
N LYS A 213 20.74 4.96 -10.72
CA LYS A 213 20.73 4.29 -9.40
C LYS A 213 19.77 5.03 -8.45
N ILE A 214 19.08 4.29 -7.59
CA ILE A 214 18.22 4.83 -6.52
C ILE A 214 19.09 5.45 -5.43
#